data_dd8c7d7034c4531b163831625bf11418
#
_entry.id   dd8c7d7034c4531b163831625bf11418
#
_cell.length_a   1.000
_cell.length_b   1.000
_cell.length_c   1.000
_cell.angle_alpha   90.00
_cell.angle_beta   90.00
_cell.angle_gamma   90.00
#
_symmetry.space_group_name_H-M   'P 1'
#
loop_
_entity.id
_entity.type
_entity.pdbx_description
1 polymer ?
#
loop_
_entity_poly.entity_id
_entity_poly.type
_entity_poly.pdbx_seq_one_letter_code
_entity_poly.pdbx_strand_id
1 'polypeptide(L)'
;VTFVQNVTDVDDKIINRAKEEGRSAAEVAAEYTETFIADMHAAGVADPDIRPKATEEIGAMQELIASLIEGGHAYATDEGDVYFAVRSYDGYGQLSGRNVDEMEGGHRELRADGQGLEDRKRDPLDFALSKAAKPGEPAWDSPWGQGRPGWHIECSAMSRKYLGLPFDIHGGGSDLVFPHHENERAQSEAACGCTFANHWMHSGMLQINAEKMSKSLGNFMLLHDVLDETRPAALRMLMTQTHYRSPLDFSVDRLNEADAALTRIENAVKNMDWLAGNAQDGAPDAVDAQALA
;
A
#
# COMPACT_ATOMS: atom_id res chain seq x y z
N VAL A 1 11.84 15.16 4.79
CA VAL A 1 10.83 14.08 4.80
C VAL A 1 11.50 12.83 4.31
N THR A 2 11.40 11.73 5.05
CA THR A 2 11.88 10.41 4.60
C THR A 2 10.66 9.62 4.12
N PHE A 3 10.68 9.20 2.86
CA PHE A 3 9.63 8.40 2.25
C PHE A 3 10.08 6.95 2.04
N VAL A 4 9.34 6.02 2.65
CA VAL A 4 9.60 4.58 2.53
C VAL A 4 8.44 3.95 1.78
N GLN A 5 8.76 3.18 0.73
CA GLN A 5 7.79 2.40 -0.03
C GLN A 5 8.31 0.97 -0.18
N ASN A 6 7.64 0.01 0.42
CA ASN A 6 8.06 -1.38 0.37
C ASN A 6 7.71 -2.08 -0.96
N VAL A 7 8.40 -3.18 -1.20
CA VAL A 7 8.07 -4.16 -2.23
C VAL A 7 7.72 -5.48 -1.54
N THR A 8 6.48 -5.92 -1.72
CA THR A 8 6.05 -7.28 -1.36
C THR A 8 6.47 -8.22 -2.47
N ASP A 9 7.64 -8.82 -2.34
CA ASP A 9 8.26 -9.72 -3.31
C ASP A 9 8.09 -11.21 -2.96
N VAL A 10 7.27 -11.49 -1.94
CA VAL A 10 6.83 -12.86 -1.56
C VAL A 10 5.35 -12.84 -1.16
N ASP A 11 4.48 -13.47 -1.93
CA ASP A 11 3.04 -13.55 -1.69
C ASP A 11 2.44 -14.76 -2.42
N ASP A 12 1.27 -15.23 -1.99
CA ASP A 12 0.56 -16.35 -2.62
C ASP A 12 0.31 -16.11 -4.13
N LYS A 13 0.03 -14.85 -4.54
CA LYS A 13 -0.20 -14.52 -5.96
C LYS A 13 1.06 -14.66 -6.79
N ILE A 14 2.21 -14.24 -6.26
CA ILE A 14 3.52 -14.37 -6.91
C ILE A 14 3.88 -15.87 -7.05
N ILE A 15 3.69 -16.64 -5.97
CA ILE A 15 3.96 -18.07 -5.95
C ILE A 15 3.09 -18.83 -6.96
N ASN A 16 1.79 -18.52 -7.02
CA ASN A 16 0.87 -19.13 -7.97
C ASN A 16 1.22 -18.76 -9.41
N ARG A 17 1.53 -17.49 -9.67
CA ARG A 17 1.96 -17.02 -10.99
C ARG A 17 3.25 -17.71 -11.45
N ALA A 18 4.22 -17.85 -10.56
CA ALA A 18 5.47 -18.55 -10.82
C ALA A 18 5.23 -20.02 -11.19
N LYS A 19 4.33 -20.71 -10.49
CA LYS A 19 3.92 -22.08 -10.82
C LYS A 19 3.26 -22.17 -12.20
N GLU A 20 2.37 -21.24 -12.54
CA GLU A 20 1.70 -21.17 -13.85
C GLU A 20 2.69 -20.95 -14.99
N GLU A 21 3.72 -20.14 -14.78
CA GLU A 21 4.73 -19.79 -15.79
C GLU A 21 5.93 -20.74 -15.81
N GLY A 22 6.02 -21.68 -14.87
CA GLY A 22 7.18 -22.59 -14.75
C GLY A 22 8.48 -21.88 -14.39
N ARG A 23 8.40 -20.79 -13.63
CA ARG A 23 9.50 -19.93 -13.18
C ARG A 23 9.62 -19.93 -11.66
N SER A 24 10.71 -19.39 -11.13
CA SER A 24 10.82 -19.16 -9.70
C SER A 24 10.00 -17.93 -9.26
N ALA A 25 9.54 -17.92 -8.01
CA ALA A 25 8.85 -16.77 -7.43
C ALA A 25 9.74 -15.50 -7.42
N ALA A 26 11.05 -15.67 -7.22
CA ALA A 26 12.02 -14.57 -7.24
C ALA A 26 12.14 -13.91 -8.62
N GLU A 27 12.17 -14.71 -9.72
CA GLU A 27 12.20 -14.16 -11.09
C GLU A 27 10.93 -13.39 -11.42
N VAL A 28 9.76 -13.92 -11.03
CA VAL A 28 8.48 -13.23 -11.23
C VAL A 28 8.43 -11.93 -10.43
N ALA A 29 8.82 -11.96 -9.15
CA ALA A 29 8.85 -10.77 -8.30
C ALA A 29 9.82 -9.70 -8.83
N ALA A 30 11.00 -10.09 -9.31
CA ALA A 30 11.99 -9.16 -9.87
C ALA A 30 11.44 -8.47 -11.12
N GLU A 31 10.89 -9.21 -12.07
CA GLU A 31 10.30 -8.67 -13.30
C GLU A 31 9.19 -7.66 -13.03
N TYR A 32 8.21 -8.01 -12.18
CA TYR A 32 7.12 -7.10 -11.86
C TYR A 32 7.57 -5.89 -11.03
N THR A 33 8.62 -6.03 -10.21
CA THR A 33 9.21 -4.89 -9.50
C THR A 33 9.88 -3.92 -10.48
N GLU A 34 10.65 -4.43 -11.44
CA GLU A 34 11.29 -3.60 -12.48
C GLU A 34 10.25 -2.91 -13.36
N THR A 35 9.20 -3.61 -13.78
CA THR A 35 8.08 -3.05 -14.55
C THR A 35 7.39 -1.94 -13.76
N PHE A 36 7.08 -2.17 -12.47
CA PHE A 36 6.46 -1.17 -11.62
C PHE A 36 7.32 0.10 -11.50
N ILE A 37 8.62 -0.04 -11.28
CA ILE A 37 9.55 1.10 -11.19
C ILE A 37 9.60 1.85 -12.50
N ALA A 38 9.70 1.16 -13.63
CA ALA A 38 9.73 1.76 -14.96
C ALA A 38 8.42 2.55 -15.25
N ASP A 39 7.27 1.97 -14.94
CA ASP A 39 5.96 2.61 -15.10
C ASP A 39 5.83 3.85 -14.22
N MET A 40 6.28 3.80 -12.96
CA MET A 40 6.28 4.96 -12.06
C MET A 40 7.18 6.08 -12.59
N HIS A 41 8.38 5.76 -13.07
CA HIS A 41 9.28 6.74 -13.69
C HIS A 41 8.67 7.34 -14.96
N ALA A 42 8.07 6.51 -15.81
CA ALA A 42 7.37 6.99 -17.00
C ALA A 42 6.21 7.93 -16.65
N ALA A 43 5.49 7.66 -15.56
CA ALA A 43 4.46 8.55 -15.03
C ALA A 43 5.04 9.84 -14.39
N GLY A 44 6.35 9.96 -14.24
CA GLY A 44 7.03 11.10 -13.62
C GLY A 44 6.89 11.11 -12.09
N VAL A 45 6.77 9.95 -11.48
CA VAL A 45 6.79 9.76 -10.02
C VAL A 45 8.24 9.54 -9.59
N ALA A 46 8.68 10.30 -8.58
CA ALA A 46 10.02 10.15 -8.02
C ALA A 46 10.16 8.87 -7.20
N ASP A 47 11.38 8.35 -7.11
CA ASP A 47 11.66 7.23 -6.22
C ASP A 47 11.46 7.61 -4.75
N PRO A 48 11.06 6.66 -3.91
CA PRO A 48 11.13 6.82 -2.45
C PRO A 48 12.60 6.91 -2.02
N ASP A 49 12.85 7.47 -0.83
CA ASP A 49 14.19 7.49 -0.24
C ASP A 49 14.69 6.07 0.08
N ILE A 50 13.78 5.18 0.48
CA ILE A 50 14.07 3.79 0.83
C ILE A 50 12.99 2.88 0.23
N ARG A 51 13.42 1.83 -0.48
CA ARG A 51 12.53 0.83 -1.07
C ARG A 51 12.93 -0.59 -0.61
N PRO A 52 12.54 -0.98 0.63
CA PRO A 52 12.90 -2.29 1.15
C PRO A 52 12.06 -3.39 0.50
N LYS A 53 12.65 -4.59 0.36
CA LYS A 53 11.95 -5.79 -0.08
C LYS A 53 11.65 -6.71 1.09
N ALA A 54 10.48 -7.33 1.08
CA ALA A 54 10.07 -8.24 2.16
C ALA A 54 11.08 -9.38 2.35
N THR A 55 11.60 -9.96 1.27
CA THR A 55 12.58 -11.07 1.34
C THR A 55 13.92 -10.67 1.94
N GLU A 56 14.27 -9.39 1.94
CA GLU A 56 15.52 -8.87 2.52
C GLU A 56 15.35 -8.52 4.02
N GLU A 57 14.10 -8.52 4.53
CA GLU A 57 13.75 -8.06 5.88
C GLU A 57 13.22 -9.17 6.80
N ILE A 58 13.45 -10.42 6.44
CA ILE A 58 12.99 -11.60 7.20
C ILE A 58 13.44 -11.55 8.67
N GLY A 59 14.67 -11.17 8.95
CA GLY A 59 15.19 -11.05 10.30
C GLY A 59 14.41 -10.04 11.15
N ALA A 60 14.12 -8.86 10.61
CA ALA A 60 13.34 -7.83 11.31
C ALA A 60 11.89 -8.29 11.58
N MET A 61 11.30 -9.05 10.66
CA MET A 61 9.97 -9.64 10.88
C MET A 61 10.01 -10.70 11.99
N GLN A 62 11.01 -11.58 11.97
CA GLN A 62 11.17 -12.59 13.01
C GLN A 62 11.40 -11.98 14.41
N GLU A 63 12.18 -10.92 14.52
CA GLU A 63 12.37 -10.18 15.76
C GLU A 63 11.06 -9.58 16.27
N LEU A 64 10.26 -9.00 15.38
CA LEU A 64 8.95 -8.44 15.74
C LEU A 64 7.99 -9.55 16.20
N ILE A 65 7.92 -10.66 15.47
CA ILE A 65 7.10 -11.83 15.83
C ILE A 65 7.53 -12.39 17.18
N ALA A 66 8.84 -12.55 17.43
CA ALA A 66 9.34 -13.03 18.70
C ALA A 66 8.92 -12.11 19.88
N SER A 67 8.98 -10.78 19.69
CA SER A 67 8.52 -9.83 20.70
C SER A 67 7.01 -9.91 20.97
N LEU A 68 6.21 -10.19 19.95
CA LEU A 68 4.76 -10.39 20.09
C LEU A 68 4.44 -11.70 20.84
N ILE A 69 5.19 -12.76 20.60
CA ILE A 69 5.04 -14.04 21.34
C ILE A 69 5.42 -13.83 22.80
N GLU A 70 6.55 -13.18 23.08
CA GLU A 70 7.00 -12.88 24.43
C GLU A 70 6.01 -11.99 25.18
N GLY A 71 5.40 -11.02 24.49
CA GLY A 71 4.35 -10.14 25.04
C GLY A 71 2.99 -10.82 25.22
N GLY A 72 2.82 -12.08 24.77
CA GLY A 72 1.54 -12.80 24.85
C GLY A 72 0.51 -12.39 23.78
N HIS A 73 0.93 -11.64 22.77
CA HIS A 73 0.08 -11.19 21.65
C HIS A 73 0.13 -12.09 20.43
N ALA A 74 1.02 -13.08 20.42
CA ALA A 74 1.11 -14.07 19.36
C ALA A 74 1.40 -15.47 19.91
N TYR A 75 1.16 -16.48 19.10
CA TYR A 75 1.45 -17.89 19.46
C TYR A 75 1.87 -18.69 18.24
N ALA A 76 2.81 -19.60 18.45
CA ALA A 76 3.17 -20.60 17.47
C ALA A 76 2.30 -21.86 17.61
N THR A 77 2.06 -22.56 16.50
CA THR A 77 1.39 -23.86 16.47
C THR A 77 2.43 -24.98 16.35
N ASP A 78 2.02 -26.21 16.64
CA ASP A 78 2.89 -27.39 16.54
C ASP A 78 3.37 -27.64 15.08
N GLU A 79 2.63 -27.14 14.09
CA GLU A 79 2.95 -27.25 12.67
C GLU A 79 3.85 -26.13 12.13
N GLY A 80 4.18 -25.14 12.97
CA GLY A 80 5.10 -24.06 12.63
C GLY A 80 4.45 -22.78 12.09
N ASP A 81 3.12 -22.69 12.06
CA ASP A 81 2.43 -21.43 11.81
C ASP A 81 2.52 -20.53 13.06
N VAL A 82 2.56 -19.20 12.85
CA VAL A 82 2.48 -18.24 13.94
C VAL A 82 1.31 -17.29 13.68
N TYR A 83 0.46 -17.12 14.68
CA TYR A 83 -0.72 -16.25 14.61
C TYR A 83 -0.66 -15.11 15.62
N PHE A 84 -1.16 -13.96 15.23
CA PHE A 84 -1.48 -12.87 16.14
C PHE A 84 -2.81 -13.18 16.83
N ALA A 85 -2.84 -13.07 18.16
CA ALA A 85 -4.03 -13.27 18.98
C ALA A 85 -4.84 -11.96 19.05
N VAL A 86 -5.82 -11.78 18.17
CA VAL A 86 -6.56 -10.52 18.02
C VAL A 86 -7.16 -10.03 19.33
N ARG A 87 -7.73 -10.92 20.14
CA ARG A 87 -8.35 -10.57 21.42
C ARG A 87 -7.36 -10.19 22.54
N SER A 88 -6.05 -10.33 22.29
CA SER A 88 -5.02 -9.87 23.21
C SER A 88 -4.71 -8.37 23.11
N TYR A 89 -5.26 -7.69 22.10
CA TYR A 89 -5.05 -6.28 21.84
C TYR A 89 -6.38 -5.51 21.84
N ASP A 90 -6.66 -4.79 22.92
CA ASP A 90 -7.92 -4.07 23.14
C ASP A 90 -8.19 -2.97 22.11
N GLY A 91 -7.16 -2.50 21.41
CA GLY A 91 -7.25 -1.48 20.35
C GLY A 91 -7.69 -1.99 18.98
N TYR A 92 -7.89 -3.31 18.81
CA TYR A 92 -8.25 -3.87 17.51
C TYR A 92 -9.62 -3.39 17.02
N GLY A 93 -9.71 -3.00 15.76
CA GLY A 93 -10.92 -2.46 15.15
C GLY A 93 -11.06 -0.94 15.27
N GLN A 94 -10.24 -0.25 16.06
CA GLN A 94 -10.36 1.20 16.26
C GLN A 94 -10.02 2.02 15.01
N LEU A 95 -9.04 1.58 14.20
CA LEU A 95 -8.69 2.27 12.96
C LEU A 95 -9.80 2.15 11.92
N SER A 96 -10.34 0.96 11.78
CA SER A 96 -11.38 0.64 10.79
C SER A 96 -12.80 0.98 11.26
N GLY A 97 -12.97 1.33 12.54
CA GLY A 97 -14.29 1.54 13.15
C GLY A 97 -15.11 0.26 13.28
N ARG A 98 -14.46 -0.90 13.32
CA ARG A 98 -15.14 -2.21 13.39
C ARG A 98 -15.18 -2.72 14.82
N ASN A 99 -16.28 -3.37 15.17
CA ASN A 99 -16.42 -4.08 16.44
C ASN A 99 -15.97 -5.54 16.26
N VAL A 100 -15.03 -5.98 17.08
CA VAL A 100 -14.46 -7.33 17.07
C VAL A 100 -15.55 -8.41 17.22
N ASP A 101 -16.52 -8.19 18.09
CA ASP A 101 -17.59 -9.18 18.35
C ASP A 101 -18.57 -9.30 17.16
N GLU A 102 -18.76 -8.24 16.39
CA GLU A 102 -19.60 -8.25 15.19
C GLU A 102 -18.89 -8.91 13.99
N MET A 103 -17.55 -8.92 13.96
CA MET A 103 -16.76 -9.56 12.90
C MET A 103 -16.91 -11.09 12.89
N GLU A 104 -17.21 -11.72 14.02
CA GLU A 104 -17.39 -13.17 14.11
C GLU A 104 -18.52 -13.69 13.21
N GLY A 105 -19.56 -12.89 12.97
CA GLY A 105 -20.66 -13.23 12.08
C GLY A 105 -20.23 -13.39 10.62
N GLY A 106 -19.40 -12.49 10.11
CA GLY A 106 -18.91 -12.50 8.73
C GLY A 106 -17.92 -13.63 8.43
N HIS A 107 -17.10 -14.03 9.40
CA HIS A 107 -16.17 -15.17 9.23
C HIS A 107 -16.89 -16.52 9.10
N ARG A 108 -18.09 -16.68 9.66
CA ARG A 108 -18.88 -17.90 9.47
C ARG A 108 -19.40 -18.05 8.04
N GLU A 109 -19.71 -16.96 7.35
CA GLU A 109 -20.11 -16.98 5.94
C GLU A 109 -18.93 -17.30 5.00
N LEU A 110 -17.73 -16.74 5.27
CA LEU A 110 -16.49 -17.07 4.52
C LEU A 110 -16.07 -18.53 4.72
N ARG A 111 -16.47 -19.18 5.82
CA ARG A 111 -16.27 -20.62 6.06
C ARG A 111 -17.06 -21.52 5.11
N ALA A 112 -18.23 -21.07 4.63
CA ALA A 112 -19.07 -21.84 3.71
C ALA A 112 -18.47 -21.94 2.30
N ASP A 113 -17.60 -20.99 1.90
CA ASP A 113 -17.00 -20.93 0.56
C ASP A 113 -15.69 -21.72 0.42
N GLY A 114 -15.33 -22.55 1.40
CA GLY A 114 -14.19 -23.48 1.29
C GLY A 114 -12.80 -22.85 1.33
N GLN A 115 -12.67 -21.57 1.63
CA GLN A 115 -11.39 -20.93 1.89
C GLN A 115 -10.91 -21.25 3.30
N GLY A 116 -10.20 -22.37 3.42
CA GLY A 116 -9.19 -22.68 4.40
C GLY A 116 -9.47 -22.24 5.83
N LEU A 117 -10.34 -22.94 6.52
CA LEU A 117 -10.23 -23.09 7.95
C LEU A 117 -8.91 -23.79 8.24
N GLU A 118 -7.96 -23.00 8.62
CA GLU A 118 -6.86 -23.54 9.38
C GLU A 118 -7.42 -23.85 10.77
N ASP A 119 -7.73 -25.11 11.04
CA ASP A 119 -8.17 -25.64 12.35
C ASP A 119 -7.18 -25.34 13.50
N ARG A 120 -6.10 -24.61 13.17
CA ARG A 120 -4.96 -24.28 14.03
C ARG A 120 -5.11 -22.97 14.78
N LYS A 121 -6.06 -22.10 14.38
CA LYS A 121 -6.32 -20.82 15.04
C LYS A 121 -7.07 -21.01 16.36
N ARG A 122 -6.63 -20.29 17.38
CA ARG A 122 -7.35 -20.25 18.68
C ARG A 122 -8.65 -19.47 18.58
N ASP A 123 -8.64 -18.39 17.77
CA ASP A 123 -9.82 -17.57 17.47
C ASP A 123 -9.91 -17.38 15.93
N PRO A 124 -11.14 -17.40 15.37
CA PRO A 124 -11.32 -17.18 13.92
C PRO A 124 -10.78 -15.86 13.40
N LEU A 125 -10.67 -14.85 14.26
CA LEU A 125 -10.15 -13.52 13.91
C LEU A 125 -8.62 -13.46 13.89
N ASP A 126 -7.95 -14.45 14.50
CA ASP A 126 -6.49 -14.47 14.51
C ASP A 126 -5.94 -14.53 13.09
N PHE A 127 -4.87 -13.81 12.83
CA PHE A 127 -4.28 -13.75 11.50
C PHE A 127 -2.80 -14.17 11.50
N ALA A 128 -2.34 -14.70 10.37
CA ALA A 128 -1.00 -15.26 10.26
C ALA A 128 0.07 -14.16 10.29
N LEU A 129 1.05 -14.33 11.16
CA LEU A 129 2.32 -13.60 11.20
C LEU A 129 3.41 -14.34 10.43
N SER A 130 3.39 -15.67 10.49
CA SER A 130 4.24 -16.56 9.72
C SER A 130 3.44 -17.80 9.33
N LYS A 131 3.66 -18.30 8.12
CA LYS A 131 3.06 -19.53 7.60
C LYS A 131 4.14 -20.59 7.46
N ALA A 132 3.89 -21.79 7.96
CA ALA A 132 4.79 -22.93 7.81
C ALA A 132 5.09 -23.22 6.34
N ALA A 133 6.31 -23.69 6.07
CA ALA A 133 6.76 -23.99 4.72
C ALA A 133 5.90 -25.07 4.06
N LYS A 134 5.58 -24.85 2.78
CA LYS A 134 4.94 -25.82 1.91
C LYS A 134 5.92 -26.24 0.80
N PRO A 135 5.84 -27.49 0.31
CA PRO A 135 6.71 -27.95 -0.76
C PRO A 135 6.65 -27.02 -2.00
N GLY A 136 7.83 -26.55 -2.44
CA GLY A 136 7.94 -25.70 -3.63
C GLY A 136 7.60 -24.21 -3.41
N GLU A 137 7.40 -23.78 -2.17
CA GLU A 137 7.26 -22.37 -1.82
C GLU A 137 8.56 -21.82 -1.22
N PRO A 138 8.85 -20.51 -1.39
CA PRO A 138 9.94 -19.88 -0.67
C PRO A 138 9.76 -20.02 0.84
N ALA A 139 10.83 -20.32 1.56
CA ALA A 139 10.79 -20.44 3.00
C ALA A 139 12.14 -20.08 3.62
N TRP A 140 12.09 -19.62 4.86
CA TRP A 140 13.25 -19.23 5.67
C TRP A 140 13.21 -19.93 7.02
N ASP A 141 14.39 -20.17 7.56
CA ASP A 141 14.52 -20.71 8.91
C ASP A 141 14.05 -19.68 9.95
N SER A 142 13.31 -20.14 10.95
CA SER A 142 12.86 -19.33 12.07
C SER A 142 12.87 -20.13 13.38
N PRO A 143 12.74 -19.47 14.55
CA PRO A 143 12.67 -20.17 15.84
C PRO A 143 11.49 -21.14 15.98
N TRP A 144 10.45 -20.97 15.18
CA TRP A 144 9.24 -21.81 15.18
C TRP A 144 9.14 -22.77 13.97
N GLY A 145 10.22 -22.89 13.20
CA GLY A 145 10.33 -23.79 12.05
C GLY A 145 10.58 -23.05 10.73
N GLN A 146 10.67 -23.80 9.63
CA GLN A 146 10.76 -23.19 8.29
C GLN A 146 9.40 -22.65 7.87
N GLY A 147 9.40 -21.41 7.36
CA GLY A 147 8.18 -20.75 6.93
C GLY A 147 8.43 -19.45 6.17
N ARG A 148 7.37 -18.77 5.84
CA ARG A 148 7.40 -17.44 5.22
C ARG A 148 6.55 -16.44 5.99
N PRO A 149 6.88 -15.13 5.94
CA PRO A 149 6.11 -14.11 6.63
C PRO A 149 4.67 -14.04 6.10
N GLY A 150 3.77 -13.63 6.96
CA GLY A 150 2.45 -13.13 6.59
C GLY A 150 2.56 -11.73 5.97
N TRP A 151 1.58 -11.36 5.18
CA TRP A 151 1.59 -10.08 4.46
C TRP A 151 1.65 -8.84 5.37
N HIS A 152 0.99 -8.89 6.53
CA HIS A 152 0.86 -7.70 7.40
C HIS A 152 2.11 -7.40 8.21
N ILE A 153 2.90 -8.42 8.56
CA ILE A 153 4.10 -8.25 9.38
C ILE A 153 5.23 -7.55 8.62
N GLU A 154 5.23 -7.63 7.30
CA GLU A 154 6.21 -7.01 6.43
C GLU A 154 6.28 -5.50 6.67
N CYS A 155 5.13 -4.82 6.50
CA CYS A 155 5.04 -3.36 6.64
C CYS A 155 5.28 -2.91 8.09
N SER A 156 4.80 -3.66 9.08
CA SER A 156 5.07 -3.35 10.49
C SER A 156 6.56 -3.38 10.81
N ALA A 157 7.26 -4.42 10.38
CA ALA A 157 8.70 -4.58 10.62
C ALA A 157 9.52 -3.54 9.85
N MET A 158 9.22 -3.31 8.58
CA MET A 158 9.92 -2.33 7.74
C MET A 158 9.70 -0.90 8.21
N SER A 159 8.47 -0.52 8.57
CA SER A 159 8.17 0.80 9.12
C SER A 159 8.96 1.04 10.42
N ARG A 160 8.94 0.09 11.34
CA ARG A 160 9.71 0.16 12.60
C ARG A 160 11.21 0.32 12.33
N LYS A 161 11.76 -0.44 11.39
CA LYS A 161 13.19 -0.44 11.08
C LYS A 161 13.66 0.87 10.45
N TYR A 162 12.92 1.40 9.47
CA TYR A 162 13.37 2.52 8.64
C TYR A 162 12.87 3.88 9.10
N LEU A 163 11.75 3.94 9.81
CA LEU A 163 11.16 5.20 10.27
C LEU A 163 11.18 5.35 11.80
N GLY A 164 11.28 4.24 12.54
CA GLY A 164 11.04 4.25 13.98
C GLY A 164 9.56 4.39 14.31
N LEU A 165 9.21 4.39 15.59
CA LEU A 165 7.83 4.52 16.06
C LEU A 165 7.73 5.61 17.14
N PRO A 166 6.67 6.46 17.13
CA PRO A 166 5.72 6.61 16.02
C PRO A 166 6.35 7.37 14.84
N PHE A 167 5.89 7.09 13.63
CA PHE A 167 6.21 7.92 12.48
C PHE A 167 5.04 8.81 12.06
N ASP A 168 5.28 9.77 11.16
CA ASP A 168 4.32 10.85 10.93
C ASP A 168 3.08 10.39 10.18
N ILE A 169 3.24 9.76 9.00
CA ILE A 169 2.13 9.44 8.10
C ILE A 169 2.26 8.00 7.58
N HIS A 170 1.18 7.22 7.70
CA HIS A 170 1.00 5.93 7.03
C HIS A 170 -0.11 6.06 5.97
N GLY A 171 0.17 5.60 4.75
CA GLY A 171 -0.74 5.78 3.63
C GLY A 171 -0.97 4.52 2.82
N GLY A 172 -2.16 4.45 2.18
CA GLY A 172 -2.52 3.38 1.27
C GLY A 172 -3.91 3.57 0.66
N GLY A 173 -4.38 2.59 -0.09
CA GLY A 173 -5.75 2.57 -0.59
C GLY A 173 -6.78 2.36 0.53
N SER A 174 -8.01 2.81 0.30
CA SER A 174 -9.10 2.62 1.28
C SER A 174 -9.45 1.15 1.55
N ASP A 175 -9.10 0.25 0.63
CA ASP A 175 -9.23 -1.19 0.79
C ASP A 175 -8.21 -1.78 1.77
N LEU A 176 -7.11 -1.08 2.04
CA LEU A 176 -6.09 -1.49 3.01
C LEU A 176 -6.46 -1.14 4.46
N VAL A 177 -7.43 -0.25 4.70
CA VAL A 177 -7.85 0.10 6.07
C VAL A 177 -8.10 -1.16 6.89
N PHE A 178 -8.81 -2.13 6.30
CA PHE A 178 -9.07 -3.42 6.89
C PHE A 178 -8.99 -4.54 5.84
N PRO A 179 -8.28 -5.64 6.14
CA PRO A 179 -7.62 -5.92 7.43
C PRO A 179 -6.18 -5.39 7.55
N HIS A 180 -5.53 -4.94 6.46
CA HIS A 180 -4.08 -4.77 6.38
C HIS A 180 -3.54 -3.75 7.40
N HIS A 181 -3.98 -2.49 7.33
CA HIS A 181 -3.50 -1.43 8.22
C HIS A 181 -3.96 -1.62 9.67
N GLU A 182 -5.17 -2.17 9.89
CA GLU A 182 -5.61 -2.55 11.24
C GLU A 182 -4.66 -3.59 11.86
N ASN A 183 -4.26 -4.59 11.07
CA ASN A 183 -3.34 -5.63 11.51
C ASN A 183 -1.92 -5.10 11.74
N GLU A 184 -1.43 -4.21 10.87
CA GLU A 184 -0.13 -3.56 11.05
C GLU A 184 -0.09 -2.74 12.35
N ARG A 185 -1.15 -1.95 12.59
CA ARG A 185 -1.30 -1.18 13.81
C ARG A 185 -1.28 -2.09 15.04
N ALA A 186 -2.11 -3.14 15.03
CA ALA A 186 -2.20 -4.09 16.14
C ALA A 186 -0.85 -4.76 16.44
N GLN A 187 -0.14 -5.24 15.41
CA GLN A 187 1.19 -5.84 15.56
C GLN A 187 2.19 -4.87 16.17
N SER A 188 2.24 -3.66 15.64
CA SER A 188 3.24 -2.67 16.05
C SER A 188 2.97 -2.13 17.44
N GLU A 189 1.73 -1.75 17.74
CA GLU A 189 1.35 -1.17 19.04
C GLU A 189 1.37 -2.21 20.16
N ALA A 190 0.96 -3.46 19.89
CA ALA A 190 1.07 -4.53 20.85
C ALA A 190 2.53 -4.86 21.20
N ALA A 191 3.44 -4.80 20.23
CA ALA A 191 4.86 -5.10 20.44
C ALA A 191 5.62 -4.00 21.20
N CYS A 192 5.26 -2.73 21.02
CA CYS A 192 6.01 -1.61 21.63
C CYS A 192 5.28 -0.90 22.78
N GLY A 193 3.98 -1.06 22.91
CA GLY A 193 3.16 -0.24 23.82
C GLY A 193 3.12 1.25 23.41
N CYS A 194 3.39 1.56 22.16
CA CYS A 194 3.49 2.92 21.63
C CYS A 194 2.60 3.08 20.38
N THR A 195 2.30 4.31 19.99
CA THR A 195 1.57 4.60 18.74
C THR A 195 2.39 4.16 17.53
N PHE A 196 1.74 3.55 16.53
CA PHE A 196 2.37 3.13 15.28
C PHE A 196 2.62 4.32 14.35
N ALA A 197 1.55 5.02 13.96
CA ALA A 197 1.61 6.18 13.08
C ALA A 197 0.72 7.31 13.61
N ASN A 198 1.18 8.57 13.49
CA ASN A 198 0.45 9.73 13.97
C ASN A 198 -0.76 10.05 13.10
N HIS A 199 -0.62 9.86 11.77
CA HIS A 199 -1.68 10.15 10.81
C HIS A 199 -1.85 9.02 9.81
N TRP A 200 -3.12 8.73 9.47
CA TRP A 200 -3.50 7.74 8.47
C TRP A 200 -4.10 8.44 7.26
N MET A 201 -3.58 8.12 6.07
CA MET A 201 -4.09 8.65 4.82
C MET A 201 -4.54 7.52 3.90
N HIS A 202 -5.84 7.50 3.58
CA HIS A 202 -6.41 6.48 2.70
C HIS A 202 -6.97 7.13 1.43
N SER A 203 -6.46 6.70 0.28
CA SER A 203 -6.96 7.15 -1.01
C SER A 203 -8.24 6.42 -1.40
N GLY A 204 -9.14 7.13 -2.08
CA GLY A 204 -10.30 6.51 -2.72
C GLY A 204 -9.88 5.51 -3.80
N MET A 205 -10.80 4.61 -4.14
CA MET A 205 -10.55 3.58 -5.15
C MET A 205 -10.61 4.16 -6.56
N LEU A 206 -9.76 3.62 -7.43
CA LEU A 206 -9.88 3.87 -8.87
C LEU A 206 -11.07 3.07 -9.43
N GLN A 207 -11.92 3.75 -10.20
CA GLN A 207 -13.08 3.18 -10.87
C GLN A 207 -12.93 3.37 -12.38
N ILE A 208 -13.56 2.51 -13.15
CA ILE A 208 -13.71 2.65 -14.60
C ILE A 208 -15.18 2.56 -14.92
N ASN A 209 -15.75 3.64 -15.51
CA ASN A 209 -17.19 3.76 -15.78
C ASN A 209 -18.04 3.56 -14.51
N ALA A 210 -17.65 4.18 -13.40
CA ALA A 210 -18.28 4.06 -12.09
C ALA A 210 -18.30 2.65 -11.48
N GLU A 211 -17.56 1.68 -12.05
CA GLU A 211 -17.36 0.34 -11.51
C GLU A 211 -15.94 0.18 -10.96
N LYS A 212 -15.79 -0.57 -9.88
CA LYS A 212 -14.47 -0.87 -9.33
C LYS A 212 -13.60 -1.54 -10.40
N MET A 213 -12.42 -0.98 -10.66
CA MET A 213 -11.43 -1.60 -11.54
C MET A 213 -10.98 -2.95 -10.96
N SER A 214 -11.15 -4.04 -11.73
CA SER A 214 -10.72 -5.36 -11.30
C SER A 214 -10.37 -6.27 -12.48
N LYS A 215 -9.40 -7.18 -12.24
CA LYS A 215 -9.03 -8.20 -13.25
C LYS A 215 -10.17 -9.13 -13.60
N SER A 216 -11.04 -9.47 -12.63
CA SER A 216 -12.17 -10.38 -12.83
C SER A 216 -13.27 -9.79 -13.72
N LEU A 217 -13.39 -8.46 -13.76
CA LEU A 217 -14.33 -7.76 -14.65
C LEU A 217 -13.73 -7.45 -16.02
N GLY A 218 -12.43 -7.70 -16.22
CA GLY A 218 -11.74 -7.40 -17.48
C GLY A 218 -11.65 -5.89 -17.82
N ASN A 219 -11.93 -5.02 -16.85
CA ASN A 219 -11.98 -3.57 -17.01
C ASN A 219 -10.73 -2.88 -16.44
N PHE A 220 -9.62 -3.59 -16.25
CA PHE A 220 -8.39 -2.98 -15.78
C PHE A 220 -7.52 -2.52 -16.94
N MET A 221 -6.79 -1.42 -16.73
CA MET A 221 -5.81 -0.87 -17.66
C MET A 221 -4.45 -0.86 -16.98
N LEU A 222 -3.41 -1.22 -17.73
CA LEU A 222 -2.04 -1.11 -17.23
C LEU A 222 -1.55 0.32 -17.40
N LEU A 223 -0.67 0.75 -16.50
CA LEU A 223 -0.19 2.13 -16.49
C LEU A 223 0.57 2.47 -17.76
N HIS A 224 1.42 1.56 -18.26
CA HIS A 224 2.15 1.78 -19.52
C HIS A 224 1.22 1.91 -20.72
N ASP A 225 0.12 1.13 -20.81
CA ASP A 225 -0.84 1.27 -21.91
C ASP A 225 -1.50 2.68 -21.91
N VAL A 226 -1.80 3.20 -20.72
CA VAL A 226 -2.33 4.56 -20.57
C VAL A 226 -1.30 5.61 -20.99
N LEU A 227 -0.02 5.41 -20.63
CA LEU A 227 1.06 6.35 -20.93
C LEU A 227 1.48 6.34 -22.41
N ASP A 228 1.20 5.27 -23.16
CA ASP A 228 1.38 5.24 -24.60
C ASP A 228 0.41 6.18 -25.34
N GLU A 229 -0.76 6.44 -24.74
CA GLU A 229 -1.81 7.27 -25.34
C GLU A 229 -1.89 8.69 -24.77
N THR A 230 -1.20 8.98 -23.65
CA THR A 230 -1.34 10.28 -22.97
C THR A 230 -0.04 10.79 -22.38
N ARG A 231 0.05 12.12 -22.18
CA ARG A 231 1.17 12.74 -21.49
C ARG A 231 1.15 12.37 -19.99
N PRO A 232 2.28 11.98 -19.38
CA PRO A 232 2.37 11.70 -17.95
C PRO A 232 1.84 12.83 -17.07
N ALA A 233 2.06 14.07 -17.49
CA ALA A 233 1.57 15.25 -16.76
C ALA A 233 0.03 15.38 -16.77
N ALA A 234 -0.64 14.95 -17.86
CA ALA A 234 -2.10 14.94 -17.93
C ALA A 234 -2.69 13.87 -17.00
N LEU A 235 -2.07 12.70 -16.92
CA LEU A 235 -2.46 11.66 -15.95
C LEU A 235 -2.33 12.17 -14.50
N ARG A 236 -1.20 12.81 -14.15
CA ARG A 236 -1.02 13.40 -12.82
C ARG A 236 -2.02 14.52 -12.54
N MET A 237 -2.35 15.33 -13.56
CA MET A 237 -3.39 16.36 -13.44
C MET A 237 -4.75 15.74 -13.11
N LEU A 238 -5.14 14.66 -13.79
CA LEU A 238 -6.37 13.92 -13.50
C LEU A 238 -6.40 13.44 -12.05
N MET A 239 -5.30 12.83 -11.56
CA MET A 239 -5.20 12.34 -10.19
C MET A 239 -5.35 13.46 -9.15
N THR A 240 -4.83 14.66 -9.43
CA THR A 240 -4.86 15.80 -8.49
C THR A 240 -6.14 16.63 -8.55
N GLN A 241 -6.95 16.52 -9.59
CA GLN A 241 -8.24 17.19 -9.72
C GLN A 241 -9.32 16.63 -8.77
N THR A 242 -9.14 15.39 -8.31
CA THR A 242 -10.06 14.73 -7.38
C THR A 242 -9.47 14.73 -5.99
N HIS A 243 -10.29 15.00 -4.96
CA HIS A 243 -9.82 14.88 -3.59
C HIS A 243 -9.38 13.44 -3.32
N TYR A 244 -8.22 13.25 -2.72
CA TYR A 244 -7.58 11.92 -2.58
C TYR A 244 -8.45 10.85 -1.90
N ARG A 245 -9.38 11.24 -1.00
CA ARG A 245 -10.31 10.31 -0.34
C ARG A 245 -11.50 9.90 -1.20
N SER A 246 -11.78 10.66 -2.27
CA SER A 246 -12.91 10.36 -3.14
C SER A 246 -12.53 9.31 -4.17
N PRO A 247 -13.46 8.41 -4.56
CA PRO A 247 -13.22 7.54 -5.70
C PRO A 247 -12.90 8.36 -6.95
N LEU A 248 -11.91 7.93 -7.70
CA LEU A 248 -11.55 8.53 -8.98
C LEU A 248 -12.10 7.66 -10.11
N ASP A 249 -13.06 8.18 -10.83
CA ASP A 249 -13.56 7.54 -12.05
C ASP A 249 -12.63 7.89 -13.22
N PHE A 250 -11.94 6.88 -13.73
CA PHE A 250 -11.01 7.00 -14.85
C PHE A 250 -11.75 6.73 -16.16
N SER A 251 -11.64 7.67 -17.08
CA SER A 251 -12.06 7.49 -18.48
C SER A 251 -11.15 8.29 -19.42
N VAL A 252 -11.13 7.91 -20.69
CA VAL A 252 -10.39 8.63 -21.73
C VAL A 252 -10.87 10.08 -21.85
N ASP A 253 -12.17 10.32 -21.72
CA ASP A 253 -12.74 11.67 -21.80
C ASP A 253 -12.23 12.55 -20.64
N ARG A 254 -12.23 12.04 -19.41
CA ARG A 254 -11.66 12.75 -18.25
C ARG A 254 -10.17 13.02 -18.38
N LEU A 255 -9.45 12.08 -18.97
CA LEU A 255 -8.03 12.26 -19.25
C LEU A 255 -7.79 13.38 -20.27
N ASN A 256 -8.59 13.45 -21.35
CA ASN A 256 -8.55 14.53 -22.32
C ASN A 256 -8.93 15.89 -21.71
N GLU A 257 -9.92 15.93 -20.82
CA GLU A 257 -10.28 17.13 -20.06
C GLU A 257 -9.14 17.62 -19.17
N ALA A 258 -8.47 16.70 -18.49
CA ALA A 258 -7.31 17.01 -17.65
C ALA A 258 -6.14 17.54 -18.48
N ASP A 259 -5.88 16.97 -19.66
CA ASP A 259 -4.85 17.45 -20.59
C ASP A 259 -5.16 18.85 -21.14
N ALA A 260 -6.42 19.12 -21.49
CA ALA A 260 -6.85 20.45 -21.90
C ALA A 260 -6.73 21.47 -20.77
N ALA A 261 -7.05 21.09 -19.52
CA ALA A 261 -6.87 21.95 -18.35
C ALA A 261 -5.39 22.26 -18.10
N LEU A 262 -4.52 21.26 -18.16
CA LEU A 262 -3.08 21.41 -18.03
C LEU A 262 -2.51 22.32 -19.11
N THR A 263 -2.93 22.15 -20.37
CA THR A 263 -2.51 22.98 -21.49
C THR A 263 -2.87 24.45 -21.27
N ARG A 264 -4.05 24.75 -20.71
CA ARG A 264 -4.41 26.15 -20.36
C ARG A 264 -3.47 26.75 -19.32
N ILE A 265 -3.08 25.98 -18.30
CA ILE A 265 -2.12 26.42 -17.27
C ILE A 265 -0.75 26.64 -17.90
N GLU A 266 -0.25 25.71 -18.70
CA GLU A 266 1.03 25.82 -19.38
C GLU A 266 1.10 27.05 -20.29
N ASN A 267 0.02 27.35 -21.03
CA ASN A 267 -0.06 28.55 -21.86
C ASN A 267 -0.09 29.84 -21.05
N ALA A 268 -0.79 29.84 -19.89
CA ALA A 268 -0.79 30.99 -18.99
C ALA A 268 0.61 31.26 -18.44
N VAL A 269 1.34 30.22 -18.01
CA VAL A 269 2.73 30.36 -17.53
C VAL A 269 3.63 30.89 -18.65
N LYS A 270 3.57 30.33 -19.86
CA LYS A 270 4.35 30.82 -21.02
C LYS A 270 4.06 32.30 -21.34
N ASN A 271 2.80 32.70 -21.27
CA ASN A 271 2.43 34.11 -21.48
C ASN A 271 2.99 35.01 -20.39
N MET A 272 2.95 34.59 -19.11
CA MET A 272 3.54 35.35 -18.00
C MET A 272 5.06 35.44 -18.14
N ASP A 273 5.75 34.38 -18.50
CA ASP A 273 7.19 34.38 -18.75
C ASP A 273 7.57 35.33 -19.90
N TRP A 274 6.77 35.33 -20.99
CA TRP A 274 6.98 36.26 -22.09
C TRP A 274 6.76 37.71 -21.66
N LEU A 275 5.70 38.00 -20.91
CA LEU A 275 5.42 39.34 -20.39
C LEU A 275 6.54 39.80 -19.43
N ALA A 276 6.98 38.94 -18.53
CA ALA A 276 8.08 39.25 -17.61
C ALA A 276 9.40 39.52 -18.35
N GLY A 277 9.71 38.71 -19.36
CA GLY A 277 10.92 38.90 -20.18
C GLY A 277 10.92 40.13 -21.10
N ASN A 278 9.72 40.68 -21.41
CA ASN A 278 9.57 41.85 -22.24
C ASN A 278 9.08 43.12 -21.47
N ALA A 279 8.90 43.00 -20.15
CA ALA A 279 8.55 44.13 -19.31
C ALA A 279 9.75 45.11 -19.21
N GLN A 280 9.49 46.40 -19.33
CA GLN A 280 10.50 47.42 -18.99
C GLN A 280 10.54 47.58 -17.47
N ASP A 281 11.74 47.71 -16.91
CA ASP A 281 11.92 48.03 -15.50
C ASP A 281 11.26 49.41 -15.21
N GLY A 282 10.15 49.37 -14.46
CA GLY A 282 9.42 50.53 -14.02
C GLY A 282 8.95 50.37 -12.58
N ALA A 283 8.87 51.44 -11.82
CA ALA A 283 8.23 51.39 -10.52
C ALA A 283 6.72 51.10 -10.73
N PRO A 284 6.08 50.16 -9.98
CA PRO A 284 4.65 49.94 -10.06
C PRO A 284 3.89 51.23 -9.73
N ASP A 285 2.85 51.54 -10.48
CA ASP A 285 2.00 52.65 -10.16
C ASP A 285 1.17 52.40 -8.89
N ALA A 286 0.45 53.43 -8.41
CA ALA A 286 -0.30 53.29 -7.15
C ALA A 286 -1.46 52.29 -7.23
N VAL A 287 -1.92 51.92 -8.42
CA VAL A 287 -2.97 50.93 -8.64
C VAL A 287 -2.40 49.53 -8.55
N ASP A 288 -1.22 49.31 -9.15
CA ASP A 288 -0.51 48.01 -9.09
C ASP A 288 -0.05 47.69 -7.68
N ALA A 289 0.39 48.67 -6.90
CA ALA A 289 0.78 48.52 -5.50
C ALA A 289 -0.42 48.14 -4.60
N GLN A 290 -1.65 48.56 -4.90
CA GLN A 290 -2.87 48.18 -4.18
C GLN A 290 -3.35 46.74 -4.55
N ALA A 291 -3.07 46.27 -5.77
CA ALA A 291 -3.45 44.94 -6.21
C ALA A 291 -2.53 43.84 -5.64
N LEU A 292 -1.34 44.19 -5.15
CA LEU A 292 -0.34 43.29 -4.58
C LEU A 292 -0.32 43.29 -3.04
N ALA A 293 -1.10 44.12 -2.38
CA ALA A 293 -1.27 44.22 -0.93
C ALA A 293 -2.51 43.41 -0.46
#